data_eace7efb42a1bb22edcc800372bec13c
#
_entry.id   eace7efb42a1bb22edcc800372bec13c
#
_cell.length_a   1.000
_cell.length_b   1.000
_cell.length_c   1.000
_cell.angle_alpha   90.00
_cell.angle_beta   90.00
_cell.angle_gamma   90.00
#
_symmetry.space_group_name_H-M   'P 1'
#
loop_
_entity.id
_entity.type
_entity.pdbx_description
1 polymer ?
#
loop_
_entity_poly.entity_id
_entity_poly.type
_entity_poly.pdbx_seq_one_letter_code
_entity_poly.pdbx_strand_id
1 'polypeptide(L)'
;LEIMRALATSPKLLLLDEPAAGMNPTETEDLLHCINTIRDRFGIAILLIEHDMSLVMSVCQRIQVLDYGRTIASGTPEEIANNPQVISAYLGSDNNDDADGDSTTKAEPEPSIAKTLTEGAR
;
A
#
# COMPACT_ATOMS: atom_id res chain seq x y z
N LEU A 1 5.48 2.84 -18.11
CA LEU A 1 4.79 3.03 -19.39
C LEU A 1 3.26 3.08 -19.22
N GLU A 2 2.70 2.21 -18.40
CA GLU A 2 1.25 2.18 -18.15
C GLU A 2 0.74 3.46 -17.48
N ILE A 3 1.48 4.00 -16.53
CA ILE A 3 1.16 5.27 -15.85
C ILE A 3 1.15 6.43 -16.86
N MET A 4 2.09 6.47 -17.78
CA MET A 4 2.15 7.51 -18.82
C MET A 4 0.95 7.44 -19.76
N ARG A 5 0.47 6.26 -20.09
CA ARG A 5 -0.76 6.08 -20.89
C ARG A 5 -1.99 6.58 -20.16
N ALA A 6 -2.11 6.27 -18.87
CA ALA A 6 -3.22 6.76 -18.04
C ALA A 6 -3.20 8.28 -17.94
N LEU A 7 -2.05 8.91 -17.79
CA LEU A 7 -1.90 10.36 -17.73
C LEU A 7 -2.26 11.06 -19.04
N ALA A 8 -2.08 10.41 -20.19
CA ALA A 8 -2.45 10.97 -21.50
C ALA A 8 -3.95 11.27 -21.64
N THR A 9 -4.79 10.66 -20.82
CA THR A 9 -6.24 10.91 -20.78
C THR A 9 -6.63 12.13 -19.94
N SER A 10 -5.68 12.83 -19.33
CA SER A 10 -5.90 13.94 -18.41
C SER A 10 -6.89 13.61 -17.28
N PRO A 11 -6.63 12.55 -16.49
CA PRO A 11 -7.56 12.09 -15.47
C PRO A 11 -7.57 13.02 -14.26
N LYS A 12 -8.66 13.00 -13.50
CA LYS A 12 -8.77 13.61 -12.18
C LYS A 12 -8.43 12.62 -11.06
N LEU A 13 -8.56 11.34 -11.34
CA LEU A 13 -8.26 10.23 -10.42
C LEU A 13 -7.46 9.17 -11.17
N LEU A 14 -6.35 8.78 -10.60
CA LEU A 14 -5.49 7.68 -11.06
C LEU A 14 -5.63 6.49 -10.10
N LEU A 15 -5.97 5.33 -10.64
CA LEU A 15 -6.08 4.08 -9.90
C LEU A 15 -4.85 3.22 -10.17
N LEU A 16 -4.13 2.85 -9.13
CA LEU A 16 -2.94 2.00 -9.21
C LEU A 16 -3.17 0.74 -8.36
N ASP A 17 -3.21 -0.39 -9.01
CA ASP A 17 -3.39 -1.70 -8.37
C ASP A 17 -2.06 -2.46 -8.37
N GLU A 18 -1.48 -2.64 -7.18
CA GLU A 18 -0.19 -3.29 -6.96
C GLU A 18 0.92 -2.84 -7.94
N PRO A 19 1.16 -1.53 -8.11
CA PRO A 19 2.08 -1.04 -9.12
C PRO A 19 3.54 -1.43 -8.86
N ALA A 20 3.89 -1.78 -7.63
CA ALA A 20 5.24 -2.22 -7.25
C ALA A 20 5.48 -3.73 -7.39
N ALA A 21 4.49 -4.50 -7.85
CA ALA A 21 4.61 -5.95 -8.00
C ALA A 21 5.80 -6.33 -8.89
N GLY A 22 6.69 -7.19 -8.38
CA GLY A 22 7.86 -7.66 -9.09
C GLY A 22 9.01 -6.66 -9.23
N MET A 23 8.92 -5.49 -8.62
CA MET A 23 9.98 -4.48 -8.62
C MET A 23 11.05 -4.75 -7.55
N ASN A 24 12.29 -4.43 -7.90
CA ASN A 24 13.37 -4.37 -6.91
C ASN A 24 13.31 -3.06 -6.10
N PRO A 25 14.08 -2.90 -4.99
CA PRO A 25 14.01 -1.70 -4.16
C PRO A 25 14.27 -0.39 -4.90
N THR A 26 15.21 -0.38 -5.85
CA THR A 26 15.53 0.83 -6.64
C THR A 26 14.36 1.21 -7.56
N GLU A 27 13.76 0.25 -8.23
CA GLU A 27 12.58 0.47 -9.06
C GLU A 27 11.39 0.95 -8.24
N THR A 28 11.25 0.45 -7.02
CA THR A 28 10.20 0.89 -6.09
C THR A 28 10.40 2.35 -5.68
N GLU A 29 11.62 2.77 -5.39
CA GLU A 29 11.94 4.18 -5.10
C GLU A 29 11.62 5.09 -6.29
N ASP A 30 11.96 4.68 -7.50
CA ASP A 30 11.63 5.40 -8.73
C ASP A 30 10.11 5.53 -8.91
N LEU A 31 9.37 4.47 -8.63
CA LEU A 31 7.90 4.48 -8.65
C LEU A 31 7.33 5.47 -7.62
N LEU A 32 7.83 5.46 -6.40
CA LEU A 32 7.40 6.40 -5.34
C LEU A 32 7.65 7.85 -5.73
N HIS A 33 8.83 8.12 -6.30
CA HIS A 33 9.16 9.45 -6.82
C HIS A 33 8.21 9.87 -7.94
N CYS A 34 7.90 8.96 -8.85
CA CYS A 34 6.95 9.18 -9.93
C CYS A 34 5.55 9.49 -9.40
N ILE A 35 5.03 8.72 -8.45
CA ILE A 35 3.71 8.93 -7.82
C ILE A 35 3.64 10.29 -7.15
N ASN A 36 4.64 10.66 -6.36
CA ASN A 36 4.71 11.96 -5.70
C ASN A 36 4.74 13.12 -6.71
N THR A 37 5.54 12.97 -7.75
CA THR A 37 5.65 13.99 -8.82
C THR A 37 4.32 14.18 -9.55
N ILE A 38 3.63 13.11 -9.88
CA ILE A 38 2.32 13.18 -10.55
C ILE A 38 1.30 13.88 -9.66
N ARG A 39 1.22 13.49 -8.39
CA ARG A 39 0.31 14.12 -7.44
C ARG A 39 0.57 15.61 -7.30
N ASP A 40 1.83 16.01 -7.14
CA ASP A 40 2.20 17.39 -6.84
C ASP A 40 2.12 18.29 -8.08
N ARG A 41 2.51 17.78 -9.25
CA ARG A 41 2.53 18.57 -10.51
C ARG A 41 1.19 18.66 -11.20
N PHE A 42 0.41 17.60 -11.19
CA PHE A 42 -0.85 17.52 -11.95
C PHE A 42 -2.09 17.67 -11.06
N GLY A 43 -1.94 17.69 -9.74
CA GLY A 43 -3.06 17.79 -8.80
C GLY A 43 -4.06 16.64 -8.93
N ILE A 44 -3.60 15.48 -9.37
CA ILE A 44 -4.43 14.28 -9.57
C ILE A 44 -4.58 13.55 -8.24
N ALA A 45 -5.79 13.15 -7.89
CA ALA A 45 -6.03 12.22 -6.81
C ALA A 45 -5.56 10.82 -7.20
N ILE A 46 -4.86 10.14 -6.31
CA ILE A 46 -4.33 8.78 -6.55
C ILE A 46 -4.93 7.82 -5.53
N LEU A 47 -5.55 6.76 -6.02
CA LEU A 47 -5.95 5.61 -5.22
C LEU A 47 -4.98 4.47 -5.47
N LEU A 48 -4.23 4.12 -4.44
CA LEU A 48 -3.22 3.08 -4.48
C LEU A 48 -3.72 1.84 -3.73
N ILE A 49 -3.65 0.68 -4.37
CA ILE A 49 -3.89 -0.63 -3.73
C ILE A 49 -2.55 -1.33 -3.62
N GLU A 50 -2.11 -1.60 -2.40
CA GLU A 50 -0.83 -2.25 -2.10
C GLU A 50 -0.93 -3.08 -0.83
N HIS A 51 -0.07 -4.09 -0.72
CA HIS A 51 0.12 -4.90 0.47
C HIS A 51 1.48 -4.64 1.14
N ASP A 52 2.38 -3.92 0.49
CA ASP A 52 3.65 -3.48 1.07
C ASP A 52 3.41 -2.26 1.98
N MET A 53 3.44 -2.51 3.29
CA MET A 53 3.19 -1.47 4.30
C MET A 53 4.25 -0.38 4.27
N SER A 54 5.52 -0.70 3.99
CA SER A 54 6.60 0.29 3.89
C SER A 54 6.33 1.30 2.79
N LEU A 55 5.92 0.80 1.62
CA LEU A 55 5.55 1.63 0.48
C LEU A 55 4.35 2.52 0.81
N VAL A 56 3.29 1.92 1.32
CA VAL A 56 2.06 2.63 1.68
C VAL A 56 2.32 3.73 2.70
N MET A 57 3.07 3.43 3.77
CA MET A 57 3.41 4.40 4.82
C MET A 57 4.25 5.56 4.29
N SER A 58 5.08 5.33 3.28
CA SER A 58 5.99 6.35 2.75
C SER A 58 5.32 7.34 1.78
N VAL A 59 4.25 6.96 1.09
CA VAL A 59 3.68 7.77 0.02
C VAL A 59 2.26 8.25 0.32
N CYS A 60 1.52 7.57 1.18
CA CYS A 60 0.11 7.80 1.38
C CYS A 60 -0.17 8.82 2.47
N GLN A 61 -1.11 9.74 2.22
CA GLN A 61 -1.57 10.72 3.19
C GLN A 61 -2.70 10.16 4.07
N ARG A 62 -3.49 9.25 3.51
CA ARG A 62 -4.59 8.58 4.19
C ARG A 62 -4.63 7.11 3.78
N ILE A 63 -4.80 6.24 4.75
CA ILE A 63 -4.79 4.80 4.57
C ILE A 63 -6.09 4.21 5.09
N GLN A 64 -6.65 3.29 4.31
CA GLN A 64 -7.74 2.44 4.74
C GLN A 64 -7.26 0.99 4.69
N VAL A 65 -7.28 0.32 5.82
CA VAL A 65 -6.82 -1.06 5.94
C VAL A 65 -8.00 -2.02 5.84
N LEU A 66 -7.87 -2.99 4.96
CA LEU A 66 -8.84 -4.06 4.78
C LEU A 66 -8.27 -5.39 5.27
N ASP A 67 -9.10 -6.14 5.97
CA ASP A 67 -8.84 -7.52 6.35
C ASP A 67 -10.07 -8.36 6.03
N TYR A 68 -9.91 -9.41 5.23
CA TYR A 68 -11.01 -10.23 4.72
C TYR A 68 -12.19 -9.41 4.16
N GLY A 69 -11.89 -8.38 3.37
CA GLY A 69 -12.90 -7.52 2.73
C GLY A 69 -13.60 -6.54 3.67
N ARG A 70 -13.17 -6.45 4.93
CA ARG A 70 -13.72 -5.51 5.92
C ARG A 70 -12.71 -4.44 6.27
N THR A 71 -13.16 -3.21 6.39
CA THR A 71 -12.32 -2.13 6.91
C THR A 71 -12.06 -2.33 8.39
N ILE A 72 -10.80 -2.49 8.78
CA ILE A 72 -10.40 -2.64 10.18
C ILE A 72 -9.81 -1.36 10.76
N ALA A 73 -9.29 -0.47 9.92
CA ALA A 73 -8.74 0.81 10.34
C ALA A 73 -8.75 1.82 9.18
N SER A 74 -8.80 3.09 9.52
CA SER A 74 -8.65 4.20 8.57
C SER A 74 -8.03 5.41 9.26
N GLY A 75 -7.07 6.06 8.63
CA GLY A 75 -6.41 7.23 9.20
C GLY A 75 -5.13 7.62 8.50
N THR A 76 -4.34 8.46 9.17
CA THR A 76 -3.00 8.83 8.72
C THR A 76 -2.01 7.67 8.86
N PRO A 77 -0.84 7.71 8.19
CA PRO A 77 0.18 6.69 8.37
C PRO A 77 0.58 6.48 9.85
N GLU A 78 0.67 7.54 10.64
CA GLU A 78 0.99 7.45 12.07
C GLU A 78 -0.10 6.72 12.86
N GLU A 79 -1.36 7.04 12.62
CA GLU A 79 -2.50 6.37 13.26
C GLU A 79 -2.55 4.89 12.91
N ILE A 80 -2.29 4.55 11.65
CA ILE A 80 -2.27 3.16 11.17
C ILE A 80 -1.10 2.40 11.77
N ALA A 81 0.10 2.98 11.82
CA ALA A 81 1.29 2.35 12.40
C ALA A 81 1.13 2.01 13.89
N ASN A 82 0.34 2.79 14.62
CA ASN A 82 0.07 2.60 16.05
C ASN A 82 -1.22 1.82 16.33
N ASN A 83 -1.96 1.39 15.33
CA ASN A 83 -3.21 0.66 15.51
C ASN A 83 -2.94 -0.82 15.83
N PRO A 84 -3.39 -1.32 17.01
CA PRO A 84 -3.15 -2.71 17.41
C PRO A 84 -3.71 -3.76 16.45
N GLN A 85 -4.85 -3.49 15.81
CA GLN A 85 -5.47 -4.40 14.85
C GLN A 85 -4.63 -4.52 13.57
N VAL A 86 -4.06 -3.41 13.11
CA VAL A 86 -3.17 -3.38 11.94
C VAL A 86 -1.85 -4.09 12.26
N ILE A 87 -1.27 -3.82 13.43
CA ILE A 87 -0.03 -4.48 13.88
C ILE A 87 -0.24 -5.99 13.94
N SER A 88 -1.35 -6.45 14.49
CA SER A 88 -1.68 -7.87 14.55
C SER A 88 -1.89 -8.51 13.18
N ALA A 89 -2.54 -7.81 12.26
CA ALA A 89 -2.87 -8.35 10.94
C ALA A 89 -1.71 -8.32 9.94
N TYR A 90 -0.85 -7.30 9.99
CA TYR A 90 0.16 -7.05 8.96
C TYR A 90 1.60 -6.95 9.49
N LEU A 91 1.80 -6.44 10.69
CA LEU A 91 3.13 -6.17 11.25
C LEU A 91 3.58 -7.19 12.30
N GLY A 92 2.67 -8.05 12.76
CA GLY A 92 2.95 -9.06 13.78
C GLY A 92 3.61 -10.34 13.24
N SER A 93 3.73 -10.49 11.92
CA SER A 93 4.28 -11.69 11.28
C SER A 93 5.82 -11.72 11.22
N ASP A 94 6.49 -10.60 11.45
CA ASP A 94 7.94 -10.49 11.27
C ASP A 94 8.79 -10.86 12.51
N ASN A 95 8.16 -11.32 13.60
CA ASN A 95 8.89 -11.59 14.85
C ASN A 95 8.93 -13.06 15.28
N ASN A 96 8.77 -14.05 14.37
CA ASN A 96 8.92 -15.45 14.72
C ASN A 96 9.70 -16.26 13.67
N ASP A 97 10.91 -15.81 13.35
CA ASP A 97 11.91 -16.68 12.77
C ASP A 97 13.03 -16.91 13.79
N ASP A 98 12.76 -17.70 14.83
CA ASP A 98 13.76 -18.49 15.55
C ASP A 98 13.02 -19.37 16.59
N ALA A 99 12.61 -20.57 16.21
CA ALA A 99 12.67 -21.80 16.99
C ALA A 99 11.87 -22.95 16.35
N ASP A 100 12.62 -23.94 15.92
CA ASP A 100 12.33 -25.37 15.79
C ASP A 100 10.95 -25.89 15.31
N GLY A 101 11.04 -26.50 14.14
CA GLY A 101 10.59 -27.84 13.73
C GLY A 101 9.22 -28.34 14.19
N ASP A 102 8.26 -28.40 13.30
CA ASP A 102 7.62 -29.61 12.83
C ASP A 102 6.50 -29.28 11.83
N SER A 103 6.45 -30.12 10.82
CA SER A 103 5.57 -30.06 9.68
C SER A 103 4.09 -30.24 10.03
N THR A 104 3.24 -29.28 9.63
CA THR A 104 1.92 -29.61 9.04
C THR A 104 1.44 -28.42 8.19
N THR A 105 1.32 -28.69 6.92
CA THR A 105 0.77 -27.84 5.87
C THR A 105 -0.67 -27.39 6.23
N LYS A 106 -0.82 -26.12 6.61
CA LYS A 106 -2.09 -25.43 6.49
C LYS A 106 -1.85 -24.20 5.63
N ALA A 107 -2.46 -24.21 4.47
CA ALA A 107 -2.53 -23.04 3.61
C ALA A 107 -3.18 -21.91 4.41
N GLU A 108 -2.39 -20.91 4.80
CA GLU A 108 -2.91 -19.66 5.33
C GLU A 108 -3.44 -18.83 4.17
N PRO A 109 -4.63 -18.27 4.27
CA PRO A 109 -5.15 -17.37 3.26
C PRO A 109 -4.32 -16.08 3.26
N GLU A 110 -3.85 -15.69 2.10
CA GLU A 110 -3.16 -14.44 1.85
C GLU A 110 -3.91 -13.25 2.47
N PRO A 111 -3.23 -12.32 3.17
CA PRO A 111 -3.87 -11.13 3.72
C PRO A 111 -4.41 -10.24 2.60
N SER A 112 -5.64 -9.83 2.72
CA SER A 112 -6.32 -9.03 1.72
C SER A 112 -6.01 -7.54 1.83
N ILE A 113 -5.61 -7.02 0.78
CA ILE A 113 -5.27 -5.71 0.20
C ILE A 113 -5.62 -4.46 1.05
N ALA A 114 -4.60 -3.65 1.35
CA ALA A 114 -4.76 -2.28 1.83
C ALA A 114 -5.16 -1.34 0.67
N LYS A 115 -6.27 -0.65 0.81
CA LYS A 115 -6.71 0.38 -0.15
C LYS A 115 -6.39 1.76 0.40
N THR A 116 -5.67 2.53 -0.37
CA THR A 116 -5.24 3.86 0.02
C THR A 116 -5.86 4.93 -0.87
N LEU A 117 -6.51 5.89 -0.25
CA LEU A 117 -6.95 7.12 -0.89
C LEU A 117 -5.96 8.23 -0.56
N THR A 118 -5.21 8.69 -1.55
CA THR A 118 -4.52 9.97 -1.46
C THR A 118 -5.42 11.04 -2.08
N GLU A 119 -6.04 11.83 -1.23
CA GLU A 119 -6.75 13.01 -1.66
C GLU A 119 -5.75 14.13 -1.93
N GLY A 120 -5.74 14.64 -3.15
CA GLY A 120 -4.88 15.77 -3.49
C GLY A 120 -5.22 16.96 -2.60
N ALA A 121 -4.24 17.40 -1.79
CA ALA A 121 -4.36 18.64 -1.06
C ALA A 121 -4.48 19.82 -2.03
N ARG A 122 -5.47 20.64 -1.83
CA ARG A 122 -5.60 21.95 -2.46
C ARG A 122 -4.49 22.89 -1.96
#